data_9b3eff4c318035b3e194ea6151e1ba89
#
_entry.id   9b3eff4c318035b3e194ea6151e1ba89
#
_cell.length_a   1.000
_cell.length_b   1.000
_cell.length_c   1.000
_cell.angle_alpha   90.00
_cell.angle_beta   90.00
_cell.angle_gamma   90.00
#
_symmetry.space_group_name_H-M   'P 1'
#
loop_
_entity.id
_entity.type
_entity.pdbx_description
1 polymer ?
#
loop_
_entity_poly.entity_id
_entity_poly.type
_entity_poly.pdbx_seq_one_letter_code
_entity_poly.pdbx_strand_id
1 'polypeptide(L)'
;MHPVQKIINECDLAIAAEDFDTLMANYTEDAVLVVQPGVNAIGKSQIREAFLKIAVYFKHGLEVEQAKMEILDTGNTALVLAKTLIRAPGQGEEVRKATYVFNRVNGRWLCSIDNSYGHQLLERGSV
;
A
#
# COMPACT_ATOMS: atom_id res chain seq x y z
N MET A 1 -8.10 1.80 18.31
CA MET A 1 -7.37 1.65 17.04
C MET A 1 -7.57 2.90 16.17
N HIS A 2 -6.51 3.45 15.63
CA HIS A 2 -6.60 4.62 14.76
C HIS A 2 -7.39 4.26 13.49
N PRO A 3 -8.27 5.14 12.99
CA PRO A 3 -9.04 4.85 11.77
C PRO A 3 -8.19 4.44 10.57
N VAL A 4 -7.01 5.03 10.40
CA VAL A 4 -6.10 4.70 9.30
C VAL A 4 -5.58 3.27 9.42
N GLN A 5 -5.28 2.81 10.63
CA GLN A 5 -4.85 1.42 10.84
C GLN A 5 -5.94 0.44 10.43
N LYS A 6 -7.19 0.77 10.75
CA LYS A 6 -8.34 -0.05 10.36
C LYS A 6 -8.49 -0.12 8.84
N ILE A 7 -8.29 1.02 8.17
CA ILE A 7 -8.34 1.10 6.70
C ILE A 7 -7.23 0.26 6.07
N ILE A 8 -6.02 0.34 6.61
CA ILE A 8 -4.89 -0.45 6.10
C ILE A 8 -5.18 -1.95 6.23
N ASN A 9 -5.69 -2.37 7.38
CA ASN A 9 -6.06 -3.77 7.58
C ASN A 9 -7.13 -4.22 6.57
N GLU A 10 -8.11 -3.37 6.32
CA GLU A 10 -9.15 -3.63 5.32
C GLU A 10 -8.56 -3.75 3.91
N CYS A 11 -7.62 -2.88 3.56
CA CYS A 11 -6.93 -2.94 2.27
C CYS A 11 -6.12 -4.23 2.14
N ASP A 12 -5.44 -4.65 3.19
CA ASP A 12 -4.65 -5.89 3.17
C ASP A 12 -5.55 -7.10 2.91
N LEU A 13 -6.73 -7.15 3.54
CA LEU A 13 -7.72 -8.21 3.28
C LEU A 13 -8.24 -8.15 1.85
N ALA A 14 -8.49 -6.95 1.33
CA ALA A 14 -8.95 -6.75 -0.05
C ALA A 14 -7.89 -7.21 -1.05
N ILE A 15 -6.61 -6.96 -0.78
CA ILE A 15 -5.51 -7.44 -1.63
C ILE A 15 -5.50 -8.97 -1.67
N ALA A 16 -5.59 -9.62 -0.51
CA ALA A 16 -5.60 -11.08 -0.44
C ALA A 16 -6.81 -11.70 -1.15
N ALA A 17 -7.97 -11.06 -1.05
CA ALA A 17 -9.20 -11.48 -1.70
C ALA A 17 -9.30 -11.05 -3.15
N GLU A 18 -8.38 -10.24 -3.64
CA GLU A 18 -8.40 -9.62 -4.98
C GLU A 18 -9.70 -8.82 -5.20
N ASP A 19 -10.21 -8.22 -4.12
CA ASP A 19 -11.35 -7.32 -4.17
C ASP A 19 -10.85 -5.91 -4.48
N PHE A 20 -10.56 -5.68 -5.75
CA PHE A 20 -9.93 -4.43 -6.17
C PHE A 20 -10.90 -3.24 -6.15
N ASP A 21 -12.20 -3.46 -6.18
CA ASP A 21 -13.17 -2.38 -6.03
C ASP A 21 -13.10 -1.80 -4.62
N THR A 22 -13.09 -2.64 -3.60
CA THR A 22 -12.90 -2.19 -2.21
C THR A 22 -11.55 -1.52 -2.03
N LEU A 23 -10.50 -2.11 -2.60
CA LEU A 23 -9.15 -1.55 -2.50
C LEU A 23 -9.09 -0.15 -3.11
N MET A 24 -9.61 0.02 -4.33
CA MET A 24 -9.58 1.32 -5.02
C MET A 24 -10.42 2.38 -4.31
N ALA A 25 -11.47 2.00 -3.61
CA ALA A 25 -12.29 2.94 -2.85
C ALA A 25 -11.51 3.63 -1.72
N ASN A 26 -10.37 3.08 -1.32
CA ASN A 26 -9.54 3.61 -0.24
C ASN A 26 -8.35 4.47 -0.73
N TYR A 27 -8.25 4.73 -2.02
CA TYR A 27 -7.23 5.62 -2.59
C TYR A 27 -7.82 6.95 -3.02
N THR A 28 -7.01 8.00 -2.99
CA THR A 28 -7.39 9.28 -3.63
C THR A 28 -7.36 9.12 -5.15
N GLU A 29 -8.05 10.01 -5.86
CA GLU A 29 -8.11 9.95 -7.33
C GLU A 29 -6.74 10.06 -7.98
N ASP A 30 -5.84 10.84 -7.39
CA ASP A 30 -4.50 11.11 -7.89
C ASP A 30 -3.41 10.38 -7.10
N ALA A 31 -3.76 9.33 -6.39
CA ALA A 31 -2.83 8.59 -5.55
C ALA A 31 -1.62 8.07 -6.34
N VAL A 32 -0.52 7.87 -5.63
CA VAL A 32 0.69 7.27 -6.19
C VAL A 32 0.98 5.95 -5.47
N LEU A 33 1.12 4.89 -6.24
CA LEU A 33 1.57 3.59 -5.75
C LEU A 33 2.97 3.32 -6.31
N VAL A 34 3.91 3.06 -5.44
CA VAL A 34 5.23 2.55 -5.87
C VAL A 34 5.07 1.06 -6.16
N VAL A 35 5.05 0.71 -7.43
CA VAL A 35 4.90 -0.69 -7.87
C VAL A 35 6.18 -1.46 -7.59
N GLN A 36 7.31 -0.84 -7.90
CA GLN A 36 8.65 -1.30 -7.58
C GLN A 36 9.56 -0.08 -7.68
N PRO A 37 10.77 -0.11 -7.10
CA PRO A 37 11.68 1.04 -7.19
C PRO A 37 11.85 1.49 -8.64
N GLY A 38 11.51 2.76 -8.91
CA GLY A 38 11.59 3.34 -10.24
C GLY A 38 10.33 3.24 -11.08
N VAL A 39 9.31 2.51 -10.64
CA VAL A 39 8.05 2.35 -11.38
C VAL A 39 6.90 2.73 -10.47
N ASN A 40 6.21 3.81 -10.80
CA ASN A 40 5.06 4.31 -10.05
C ASN A 40 3.79 4.21 -10.90
N ALA A 41 2.71 3.81 -10.26
CA ALA A 41 1.37 3.90 -10.83
C ALA A 41 0.73 5.17 -10.29
N ILE A 42 0.18 6.01 -11.17
CA ILE A 42 -0.39 7.29 -10.81
C ILE A 42 -1.88 7.29 -11.16
N GLY A 43 -2.71 7.54 -10.14
CA GLY A 43 -4.15 7.55 -10.28
C GLY A 43 -4.77 6.16 -10.16
N LYS A 44 -6.05 6.12 -9.82
CA LYS A 44 -6.75 4.85 -9.53
C LYS A 44 -6.72 3.86 -10.69
N SER A 45 -6.83 4.34 -11.92
CA SER A 45 -6.83 3.48 -13.09
C SER A 45 -5.51 2.72 -13.22
N GLN A 46 -4.38 3.42 -13.11
CA GLN A 46 -3.06 2.81 -13.17
C GLN A 46 -2.80 1.91 -11.96
N ILE A 47 -3.28 2.30 -10.79
CA ILE A 47 -3.10 1.52 -9.56
C ILE A 47 -3.85 0.20 -9.67
N ARG A 48 -5.09 0.21 -10.18
CA ARG A 48 -5.86 -1.03 -10.40
C ARG A 48 -5.12 -1.96 -11.37
N GLU A 49 -4.63 -1.41 -12.48
CA GLU A 49 -3.84 -2.16 -13.47
C GLU A 49 -2.62 -2.81 -12.80
N ALA A 50 -1.92 -2.04 -11.96
CA ALA A 50 -0.75 -2.55 -11.26
C ALA A 50 -1.11 -3.72 -10.34
N PHE A 51 -2.19 -3.62 -9.57
CA PHE A 51 -2.62 -4.70 -8.68
C PHE A 51 -3.07 -5.96 -9.45
N LEU A 52 -3.69 -5.79 -10.61
CA LEU A 52 -4.02 -6.95 -11.46
C LEU A 52 -2.76 -7.70 -11.86
N LYS A 53 -1.70 -6.98 -12.24
CA LYS A 53 -0.41 -7.59 -12.61
C LYS A 53 0.30 -8.18 -11.39
N ILE A 54 0.24 -7.50 -10.25
CA ILE A 54 0.83 -7.98 -8.99
C ILE A 54 0.18 -9.31 -8.59
N ALA A 55 -1.16 -9.41 -8.70
CA ALA A 55 -1.88 -10.64 -8.37
C ALA A 55 -1.41 -11.81 -9.23
N VAL A 56 -1.23 -11.58 -10.53
CA VAL A 56 -0.72 -12.62 -11.44
C VAL A 56 0.72 -13.01 -11.08
N TYR A 57 1.56 -12.02 -10.82
CA TYR A 57 2.96 -12.26 -10.45
C TYR A 57 3.08 -13.16 -9.22
N PHE A 58 2.22 -12.95 -8.22
CA PHE A 58 2.21 -13.74 -7.00
C PHE A 58 1.27 -14.95 -7.06
N LYS A 59 0.86 -15.35 -8.27
CA LYS A 59 0.04 -16.55 -8.50
C LYS A 59 -1.26 -16.55 -7.70
N HIS A 60 -1.87 -15.35 -7.56
CA HIS A 60 -3.15 -15.14 -6.87
C HIS A 60 -3.13 -15.59 -5.40
N GLY A 61 -1.96 -15.57 -4.77
CA GLY A 61 -1.80 -16.00 -3.38
C GLY A 61 -1.08 -14.97 -2.51
N LEU A 62 -1.09 -13.70 -2.91
CA LEU A 62 -0.43 -12.64 -2.13
C LEU A 62 -1.15 -12.42 -0.81
N GLU A 63 -0.40 -12.43 0.28
CA GLU A 63 -0.89 -12.07 1.62
C GLU A 63 -0.02 -10.96 2.17
N VAL A 64 -0.67 -9.97 2.78
CA VAL A 64 -0.02 -8.83 3.40
C VAL A 64 -0.48 -8.73 4.85
N GLU A 65 0.45 -8.60 5.76
CA GLU A 65 0.16 -8.46 7.19
C GLU A 65 1.01 -7.33 7.77
N GLN A 66 0.42 -6.54 8.67
CA GLN A 66 1.13 -5.46 9.36
C GLN A 66 1.66 -6.00 10.70
N ALA A 67 2.98 -6.07 10.85
CA ALA A 67 3.61 -6.52 12.09
C ALA A 67 3.68 -5.40 13.12
N LYS A 68 3.93 -4.17 12.67
CA LYS A 68 4.00 -3.00 13.54
C LYS A 68 3.69 -1.75 12.72
N MET A 69 3.08 -0.76 13.37
CA MET A 69 2.66 0.45 12.69
C MET A 69 2.78 1.65 13.62
N GLU A 70 3.31 2.75 13.11
CA GLU A 70 3.38 4.03 13.79
C GLU A 70 2.67 5.05 12.93
N ILE A 71 1.75 5.82 13.52
CA ILE A 71 0.95 6.80 12.78
C ILE A 71 1.19 8.19 13.34
N LEU A 72 1.61 9.10 12.46
CA LEU A 72 1.80 10.52 12.79
C LEU A 72 0.69 11.29 12.10
N ASP A 73 -0.23 11.83 12.90
CA ASP A 73 -1.50 12.41 12.43
C ASP A 73 -1.53 13.90 12.75
N THR A 74 -1.71 14.74 11.74
CA THR A 74 -1.84 16.20 11.90
C THR A 74 -3.30 16.66 11.87
N GLY A 75 -4.26 15.76 11.79
CA GLY A 75 -5.70 16.06 11.66
C GLY A 75 -6.23 15.84 10.26
N ASN A 76 -5.52 16.30 9.24
CA ASN A 76 -5.92 16.13 7.84
C ASN A 76 -4.96 15.27 7.04
N THR A 77 -3.79 14.97 7.58
CA THR A 77 -2.76 14.15 6.94
C THR A 77 -2.21 13.18 7.98
N ALA A 78 -2.03 11.94 7.60
CA ALA A 78 -1.38 10.94 8.45
C ALA A 78 -0.24 10.30 7.68
N LEU A 79 0.95 10.32 8.28
CA LEU A 79 2.10 9.57 7.80
C LEU A 79 2.15 8.27 8.58
N VAL A 80 2.20 7.15 7.87
CA VAL A 80 2.26 5.83 8.47
C VAL A 80 3.60 5.19 8.17
N LEU A 81 4.31 4.78 9.21
CA LEU A 81 5.48 3.93 9.10
C LEU A 81 5.04 2.53 9.49
N ALA A 82 5.29 1.54 8.64
CA ALA A 82 4.78 0.20 8.87
C ALA A 82 5.86 -0.85 8.59
N LYS A 83 5.91 -1.84 9.48
CA LYS A 83 6.67 -3.07 9.22
C LYS A 83 5.68 -4.05 8.62
N THR A 84 5.81 -4.29 7.33
CA THR A 84 4.86 -5.07 6.54
C THR A 84 5.46 -6.41 6.15
N LEU A 85 4.70 -7.47 6.37
CA LEU A 85 5.10 -8.84 6.01
C LEU A 85 4.36 -9.22 4.74
N ILE A 86 5.11 -9.71 3.76
CA ILE A 86 4.56 -10.11 2.46
C ILE A 86 4.86 -11.59 2.25
N ARG A 87 3.81 -12.36 1.94
CA ARG A 87 3.91 -13.80 1.69
C ARG A 87 3.21 -14.15 0.39
N ALA A 88 3.74 -15.14 -0.30
CA ALA A 88 3.13 -15.66 -1.53
C ALA A 88 3.53 -17.14 -1.71
N PRO A 89 2.73 -17.93 -2.47
CA PRO A 89 3.03 -19.34 -2.70
C PRO A 89 4.43 -19.55 -3.31
N GLY A 90 5.18 -20.45 -2.72
CA GLY A 90 6.53 -20.81 -3.20
C GLY A 90 7.59 -19.78 -2.92
N GLN A 91 7.26 -18.72 -2.18
CA GLN A 91 8.20 -17.67 -1.81
C GLN A 91 8.28 -17.58 -0.29
N GLY A 92 9.44 -17.19 0.22
CA GLY A 92 9.61 -16.93 1.64
C GLY A 92 8.92 -15.62 2.04
N GLU A 93 8.82 -15.41 3.36
CA GLU A 93 8.28 -14.17 3.88
C GLU A 93 9.26 -13.02 3.63
N GLU A 94 8.77 -11.93 3.08
CA GLU A 94 9.54 -10.71 2.90
C GLU A 94 9.08 -9.67 3.91
N VAL A 95 10.02 -8.97 4.53
CA VAL A 95 9.73 -7.88 5.46
C VAL A 95 10.07 -6.57 4.75
N ARG A 96 9.09 -5.66 4.70
CA ARG A 96 9.29 -4.33 4.13
C ARG A 96 9.01 -3.27 5.19
N LYS A 97 9.78 -2.19 5.15
CA LYS A 97 9.56 -1.00 5.97
C LYS A 97 8.83 0.01 5.09
N ALA A 98 7.52 -0.06 5.13
CA ALA A 98 6.65 0.71 4.25
C ALA A 98 6.36 2.10 4.80
N THR A 99 6.03 3.01 3.90
CA THR A 99 5.60 4.37 4.22
C THR A 99 4.31 4.65 3.47
N TYR A 100 3.25 5.02 4.18
CA TYR A 100 1.98 5.38 3.56
C TYR A 100 1.59 6.78 3.99
N VAL A 101 0.96 7.53 3.09
CA VAL A 101 0.39 8.83 3.42
C VAL A 101 -1.11 8.78 3.16
N PHE A 102 -1.88 9.16 4.17
CA PHE A 102 -3.33 9.27 4.09
C PHE A 102 -3.73 10.73 4.25
N ASN A 103 -4.75 11.14 3.50
CA ASN A 103 -5.33 12.47 3.61
C ASN A 103 -6.82 12.37 3.85
N ARG A 104 -7.40 13.32 4.59
CA ARG A 104 -8.84 13.42 4.72
C ARG A 104 -9.41 14.11 3.49
N VAL A 105 -10.37 13.44 2.86
CA VAL A 105 -11.11 13.98 1.72
C VAL A 105 -12.59 13.83 2.05
N ASN A 106 -13.29 14.95 2.21
CA ASN A 106 -14.70 14.97 2.60
C ASN A 106 -14.96 14.12 3.87
N GLY A 107 -14.10 14.26 4.86
CA GLY A 107 -14.23 13.56 6.14
C GLY A 107 -13.75 12.11 6.15
N ARG A 108 -13.30 11.57 5.03
CA ARG A 108 -12.79 10.20 4.93
C ARG A 108 -11.28 10.19 4.76
N TRP A 109 -10.63 9.25 5.45
CA TRP A 109 -9.21 9.00 5.24
C TRP A 109 -9.02 8.16 3.97
N LEU A 110 -8.23 8.67 3.03
CA LEU A 110 -7.90 7.98 1.78
C LEU A 110 -6.39 7.97 1.59
N CYS A 111 -5.86 6.88 1.07
CA CYS A 111 -4.43 6.75 0.81
C CYS A 111 -4.04 7.57 -0.43
N SER A 112 -3.09 8.48 -0.26
CA SER A 112 -2.58 9.30 -1.35
C SER A 112 -1.20 8.85 -1.83
N ILE A 113 -0.40 8.22 -0.95
CA ILE A 113 0.90 7.65 -1.33
C ILE A 113 1.01 6.28 -0.68
N ASP A 114 1.28 5.27 -1.51
CA ASP A 114 1.46 3.89 -1.07
C ASP A 114 2.86 3.44 -1.50
N ASN A 115 3.80 3.47 -0.54
CA ASN A 115 5.18 3.11 -0.77
C ASN A 115 5.57 1.93 0.12
N SER A 116 5.36 0.71 -0.34
CA SER A 116 5.71 -0.48 0.44
C SER A 116 7.22 -0.75 0.46
N TYR A 117 8.00 -0.06 -0.34
CA TYR A 117 9.45 -0.20 -0.39
C TYR A 117 10.18 0.75 0.56
N GLY A 118 9.50 1.81 1.03
CA GLY A 118 10.09 2.76 1.97
C GLY A 118 11.38 3.38 1.42
N HIS A 119 12.43 3.36 2.24
CA HIS A 119 13.72 3.94 1.89
C HIS A 119 14.52 3.13 0.87
N GLN A 120 14.06 1.94 0.48
CA GLN A 120 14.71 1.16 -0.59
C GLN A 120 14.74 1.93 -1.92
N LEU A 121 13.87 2.92 -2.09
CA LEU A 121 13.90 3.78 -3.26
C LEU A 121 15.23 4.52 -3.42
N LEU A 122 15.95 4.72 -2.31
CA LEU A 122 17.23 5.42 -2.30
C LEU A 122 18.40 4.51 -2.67
N GLU A 123 18.17 3.20 -2.70
CA GLU A 123 19.22 2.20 -2.99
C GLU A 123 19.32 1.88 -4.49
N ARG A 124 18.35 2.35 -5.28
CA ARG A 124 18.32 2.02 -6.69
C ARG A 124 19.24 2.95 -7.48
N GLY A 125 20.11 2.33 -8.26
CA GLY A 125 20.93 3.02 -9.23
C GLY A 125 21.82 4.11 -8.65
N SER A 126 22.62 4.69 -9.50
CA SER A 126 23.37 5.88 -9.16
C SER A 126 22.53 7.10 -9.41
N VAL A 127 22.62 8.03 -8.57
CA VAL A 127 21.95 9.31 -8.71
C VAL A 127 22.73 10.17 -9.68
#